data_3038f040c976843909da3330ed05345d
#
_entry.id   3038f040c976843909da3330ed05345d
#
_cell.length_a   1.000
_cell.length_b   1.000
_cell.length_c   1.000
_cell.angle_alpha   90.00
_cell.angle_beta   90.00
_cell.angle_gamma   90.00
#
_symmetry.space_group_name_H-M   'P 1'
#
loop_
_entity.id
_entity.type
_entity.pdbx_description
1 polymer ?
#
loop_
_entity_poly.entity_id
_entity_poly.type
_entity_poly.pdbx_seq_one_letter_code
_entity_poly.pdbx_strand_id
1 'polypeptide(L)'
;MRAKTYDFRGDGAGQNPRFPRSFERRSGLNRVWRTVLTHLAVFAALAAFAAAMVWLHYQQLCSPGGGSDPYTSDLGMHLAFAQRGMIYSTVSLLIGPAYALAGRVGIAVLLAAFHLAAVAVFAYGLRAALPDAPRPARLLVSLVVNLATAVWMPRGGYWYQGTVGGTIYHNTTYIMLAPFALLAMLAFYRVWPTMRDDLDLRAYAVYTVLLTVATSFKASLIFAFAPALLVLLIADFVRTRAKNLKNEIIMGCS
;
A
#
# COMPACT_ATOMS: atom_id res chain seq x y z
N MET A 1 31.45 -52.00 -19.07
CA MET A 1 30.32 -51.75 -19.97
C MET A 1 30.50 -50.38 -20.61
N ARG A 2 30.78 -50.35 -21.93
CA ARG A 2 30.99 -49.10 -22.70
C ARG A 2 29.66 -48.67 -23.28
N ALA A 3 29.19 -47.48 -22.96
CA ALA A 3 28.01 -46.88 -23.59
C ALA A 3 28.35 -46.42 -25.00
N LYS A 4 27.56 -46.88 -25.98
CA LYS A 4 27.61 -46.44 -27.36
C LYS A 4 26.93 -45.07 -27.48
N THR A 5 27.70 -44.06 -27.84
CA THR A 5 27.20 -42.77 -28.32
C THR A 5 26.66 -42.92 -29.75
N TYR A 6 25.36 -42.68 -29.93
CA TYR A 6 24.74 -42.55 -31.23
C TYR A 6 24.92 -41.11 -31.73
N ASP A 7 25.70 -40.99 -32.82
CA ASP A 7 25.88 -39.75 -33.58
C ASP A 7 24.73 -39.62 -34.58
N PHE A 8 23.77 -38.72 -34.29
CA PHE A 8 22.66 -38.39 -35.19
C PHE A 8 23.05 -37.14 -36.00
N ARG A 9 23.91 -37.29 -37.01
CA ARG A 9 24.04 -36.31 -38.09
C ARG A 9 22.89 -36.50 -39.06
N GLY A 10 21.79 -35.79 -38.85
CA GLY A 10 20.71 -35.63 -39.79
C GLY A 10 20.94 -34.39 -40.65
N ASP A 11 21.52 -34.57 -41.82
CA ASP A 11 21.53 -33.55 -42.87
C ASP A 11 20.11 -33.36 -43.40
N GLY A 12 19.36 -32.49 -42.75
CA GLY A 12 18.06 -32.03 -43.20
C GLY A 12 18.06 -30.50 -43.24
N ALA A 13 18.50 -29.93 -44.36
CA ALA A 13 18.27 -28.52 -44.67
C ALA A 13 16.76 -28.28 -44.81
N GLY A 14 16.04 -28.29 -43.67
CA GLY A 14 14.65 -27.92 -43.56
C GLY A 14 14.52 -26.44 -43.83
N GLN A 15 14.06 -26.09 -45.04
CA GLN A 15 13.60 -24.74 -45.35
C GLN A 15 12.55 -24.35 -44.32
N ASN A 16 12.95 -23.51 -43.38
CA ASN A 16 12.07 -22.95 -42.39
C ASN A 16 10.96 -22.17 -43.13
N PRO A 17 9.67 -22.57 -43.06
CA PRO A 17 8.62 -21.90 -43.79
C PRO A 17 8.57 -20.43 -43.30
N ARG A 18 9.01 -19.52 -44.17
CA ARG A 18 8.91 -18.08 -43.87
C ARG A 18 7.43 -17.74 -43.80
N PHE A 19 6.92 -17.64 -42.58
CA PHE A 19 5.55 -17.14 -42.37
C PHE A 19 5.38 -15.77 -43.05
N PRO A 20 4.25 -15.53 -43.73
CA PRO A 20 4.01 -14.28 -44.41
C PRO A 20 4.17 -13.09 -43.43
N ARG A 21 4.97 -12.07 -43.79
CA ARG A 21 5.20 -10.86 -42.97
C ARG A 21 3.90 -10.17 -42.55
N SER A 22 2.78 -10.41 -43.23
CA SER A 22 1.44 -9.96 -42.85
C SER A 22 0.92 -10.57 -41.54
N PHE A 23 1.34 -11.80 -41.21
CA PHE A 23 0.91 -12.47 -39.96
C PHE A 23 1.65 -11.91 -38.75
N GLU A 24 2.93 -11.60 -38.86
CA GLU A 24 3.73 -10.95 -37.80
C GLU A 24 3.24 -9.53 -37.52
N ARG A 25 2.85 -8.78 -38.56
CA ARG A 25 2.30 -7.42 -38.40
C ARG A 25 0.97 -7.43 -37.66
N ARG A 26 0.05 -8.38 -37.94
CA ARG A 26 -1.23 -8.53 -37.23
C ARG A 26 -1.02 -8.95 -35.76
N SER A 27 -0.07 -9.81 -35.47
CA SER A 27 0.24 -10.23 -34.10
C SER A 27 0.84 -9.09 -33.28
N GLY A 28 1.67 -8.25 -33.87
CA GLY A 28 2.23 -7.04 -33.26
C GLY A 28 1.15 -6.00 -32.93
N LEU A 29 0.26 -5.70 -33.87
CA LEU A 29 -0.83 -4.75 -33.69
C LEU A 29 -1.79 -5.21 -32.58
N ASN A 30 -2.16 -6.49 -32.53
CA ASN A 30 -3.00 -7.04 -31.48
C ASN A 30 -2.34 -6.96 -30.10
N ARG A 31 -1.02 -7.08 -30.02
CA ARG A 31 -0.28 -6.94 -28.75
C ARG A 31 -0.32 -5.50 -28.24
N VAL A 32 -0.10 -4.53 -29.11
CA VAL A 32 -0.19 -3.10 -28.78
C VAL A 32 -1.58 -2.75 -28.26
N TRP A 33 -2.64 -3.14 -28.99
CA TRP A 33 -4.02 -2.88 -28.58
C TRP A 33 -4.37 -3.52 -27.24
N ARG A 34 -3.95 -4.76 -26.98
CA ARG A 34 -4.15 -5.42 -25.68
C ARG A 34 -3.47 -4.65 -24.56
N THR A 35 -2.25 -4.17 -24.77
CA THR A 35 -1.53 -3.35 -23.78
C THR A 35 -2.26 -2.05 -23.51
N VAL A 36 -2.68 -1.32 -24.54
CA VAL A 36 -3.44 -0.05 -24.40
C VAL A 36 -4.75 -0.28 -23.65
N LEU A 37 -5.53 -1.29 -24.05
CA LEU A 37 -6.80 -1.61 -23.39
C LEU A 37 -6.61 -1.99 -21.92
N THR A 38 -5.56 -2.75 -21.60
CA THR A 38 -5.24 -3.09 -20.20
C THR A 38 -4.93 -1.85 -19.38
N HIS A 39 -4.14 -0.91 -19.89
CA HIS A 39 -3.84 0.34 -19.17
C HIS A 39 -5.10 1.22 -19.00
N LEU A 40 -5.92 1.32 -20.04
CA LEU A 40 -7.19 2.06 -19.97
C LEU A 40 -8.14 1.44 -18.93
N ALA A 41 -8.27 0.11 -18.90
CA ALA A 41 -9.11 -0.59 -17.92
C ALA A 41 -8.62 -0.34 -16.48
N VAL A 42 -7.30 -0.42 -16.24
CA VAL A 42 -6.72 -0.13 -14.92
C VAL A 42 -6.94 1.33 -14.53
N PHE A 43 -6.72 2.27 -15.46
CA PHE A 43 -6.99 3.68 -15.22
C PHE A 43 -8.45 3.93 -14.88
N ALA A 44 -9.39 3.33 -15.63
CA ALA A 44 -10.82 3.44 -15.37
C ALA A 44 -11.19 2.86 -13.99
N ALA A 45 -10.61 1.73 -13.60
CA ALA A 45 -10.83 1.14 -12.28
C ALA A 45 -10.33 2.05 -11.15
N LEU A 46 -9.14 2.63 -11.29
CA LEU A 46 -8.59 3.58 -10.31
C LEU A 46 -9.39 4.88 -10.25
N ALA A 47 -9.86 5.39 -11.38
CA ALA A 47 -10.71 6.58 -11.43
C ALA A 47 -12.08 6.32 -10.78
N ALA A 48 -12.69 5.18 -11.06
CA ALA A 48 -13.94 4.76 -10.42
C ALA A 48 -13.77 4.60 -8.90
N PHE A 49 -12.67 3.98 -8.47
CA PHE A 49 -12.33 3.88 -7.05
C PHE A 49 -12.16 5.26 -6.40
N ALA A 50 -11.39 6.16 -7.03
CA ALA A 50 -11.21 7.52 -6.53
C ALA A 50 -12.54 8.26 -6.41
N ALA A 51 -13.39 8.19 -7.43
CA ALA A 51 -14.71 8.82 -7.42
C ALA A 51 -15.61 8.25 -6.31
N ALA A 52 -15.59 6.92 -6.12
CA ALA A 52 -16.33 6.27 -5.04
C ALA A 52 -15.82 6.72 -3.66
N MET A 53 -14.50 6.88 -3.47
CA MET A 53 -13.93 7.38 -2.21
C MET A 53 -14.27 8.84 -1.96
N VAL A 54 -14.21 9.70 -2.98
CA VAL A 54 -14.65 11.10 -2.86
C VAL A 54 -16.11 11.16 -2.46
N TRP A 55 -16.96 10.40 -3.13
CA TRP A 55 -18.39 10.34 -2.81
C TRP A 55 -18.63 9.85 -1.37
N LEU A 56 -18.00 8.76 -0.96
CA LEU A 56 -18.13 8.18 0.38
C LEU A 56 -17.73 9.18 1.47
N HIS A 57 -16.55 9.78 1.36
CA HIS A 57 -16.06 10.73 2.38
C HIS A 57 -16.87 12.02 2.39
N TYR A 58 -17.40 12.44 1.24
CA TYR A 58 -18.33 13.55 1.19
C TYR A 58 -19.63 13.22 1.96
N GLN A 59 -20.19 12.02 1.78
CA GLN A 59 -21.38 11.57 2.53
C GLN A 59 -21.09 11.50 4.04
N GLN A 60 -19.92 11.01 4.43
CA GLN A 60 -19.48 10.98 5.84
C GLN A 60 -19.44 12.38 6.47
N LEU A 61 -19.05 13.42 5.71
CA LEU A 61 -19.04 14.80 6.17
C LEU A 61 -20.44 15.45 6.18
N CYS A 62 -21.38 14.93 5.39
CA CYS A 62 -22.76 15.41 5.35
C CYS A 62 -23.66 14.67 6.35
N SER A 63 -23.20 13.53 6.85
CA SER A 63 -23.95 12.69 7.77
C SER A 63 -24.13 13.37 9.13
N PRO A 64 -25.35 13.36 9.71
CA PRO A 64 -25.60 13.95 11.03
C PRO A 64 -24.92 13.18 12.17
N GLY A 65 -24.43 11.97 11.92
CA GLY A 65 -23.91 11.06 12.93
C GLY A 65 -25.02 10.48 13.79
N GLY A 66 -24.95 9.18 14.04
CA GLY A 66 -25.93 8.49 14.90
C GLY A 66 -25.91 7.00 14.63
N GLY A 67 -26.42 6.18 15.55
CA GLY A 67 -26.29 4.72 15.50
C GLY A 67 -26.97 4.02 14.32
N SER A 68 -27.82 4.69 13.57
CA SER A 68 -28.48 4.16 12.35
C SER A 68 -27.91 4.72 11.05
N ASP A 69 -26.91 5.61 11.13
CA ASP A 69 -26.34 6.27 9.96
C ASP A 69 -25.31 5.36 9.27
N PRO A 70 -25.54 4.94 8.00
CA PRO A 70 -24.62 4.07 7.27
C PRO A 70 -23.27 4.71 6.97
N TYR A 71 -23.15 6.04 7.07
CA TYR A 71 -21.94 6.81 6.79
C TYR A 71 -21.20 7.27 8.04
N THR A 72 -21.50 6.69 9.19
CA THR A 72 -20.82 7.01 10.46
C THR A 72 -19.30 6.90 10.31
N SER A 73 -18.58 7.96 10.70
CA SER A 73 -17.12 8.01 10.75
C SER A 73 -16.63 9.05 11.77
N ASP A 74 -15.34 8.99 12.13
CA ASP A 74 -14.69 9.98 12.97
C ASP A 74 -14.31 11.29 12.24
N LEU A 75 -14.56 11.35 10.93
CA LEU A 75 -14.17 12.46 10.08
C LEU A 75 -14.77 13.80 10.50
N GLY A 76 -16.05 13.79 10.87
CA GLY A 76 -16.72 15.01 11.39
C GLY A 76 -16.06 15.55 12.66
N MET A 77 -15.62 14.69 13.56
CA MET A 77 -14.90 15.06 14.77
C MET A 77 -13.53 15.69 14.44
N HIS A 78 -12.77 15.10 13.52
CA HIS A 78 -11.49 15.65 13.08
C HIS A 78 -11.65 17.03 12.42
N LEU A 79 -12.72 17.23 11.64
CA LEU A 79 -13.06 18.54 11.07
C LEU A 79 -13.37 19.56 12.18
N ALA A 80 -14.17 19.17 13.17
CA ALA A 80 -14.50 20.06 14.30
C ALA A 80 -13.25 20.45 15.10
N PHE A 81 -12.30 19.55 15.31
CA PHE A 81 -11.03 19.85 15.95
C PHE A 81 -10.19 20.83 15.10
N ALA A 82 -10.07 20.57 13.79
CA ALA A 82 -9.34 21.46 12.89
C ALA A 82 -9.92 22.88 12.87
N GLN A 83 -11.25 23.01 12.83
CA GLN A 83 -11.94 24.32 12.87
C GLN A 83 -11.76 25.08 14.18
N ARG A 84 -11.56 24.37 15.31
CA ARG A 84 -11.25 24.97 16.62
C ARG A 84 -9.76 25.26 16.83
N GLY A 85 -8.91 25.00 15.82
CA GLY A 85 -7.45 25.12 15.93
C GLY A 85 -6.81 24.07 16.85
N MET A 86 -7.52 22.98 17.16
CA MET A 86 -7.00 21.90 18.00
C MET A 86 -6.16 20.94 17.16
N ILE A 87 -4.87 20.87 17.47
CA ILE A 87 -3.95 19.92 16.81
C ILE A 87 -3.96 18.62 17.63
N TYR A 88 -4.89 17.73 17.30
CA TYR A 88 -4.96 16.41 17.91
C TYR A 88 -3.97 15.41 17.27
N SER A 89 -3.75 15.53 15.96
CA SER A 89 -2.82 14.72 15.18
C SER A 89 -2.48 15.45 13.88
N THR A 90 -1.55 14.93 13.11
CA THR A 90 -1.23 15.45 11.76
C THR A 90 -2.46 15.50 10.84
N VAL A 91 -3.48 14.69 11.10
CA VAL A 91 -4.78 14.73 10.39
C VAL A 91 -5.40 16.13 10.45
N SER A 92 -5.44 16.76 11.64
CA SER A 92 -6.02 18.10 11.82
C SER A 92 -5.28 19.17 11.02
N LEU A 93 -3.95 19.02 10.87
CA LEU A 93 -3.11 19.94 10.09
C LEU A 93 -3.40 19.88 8.58
N LEU A 94 -3.90 18.75 8.09
CA LEU A 94 -4.21 18.55 6.66
C LEU A 94 -5.69 18.83 6.36
N ILE A 95 -6.60 18.42 7.25
CA ILE A 95 -8.05 18.63 7.06
C ILE A 95 -8.41 20.11 7.08
N GLY A 96 -7.81 20.92 7.98
CA GLY A 96 -8.08 22.33 8.08
C GLY A 96 -7.85 23.09 6.77
N PRO A 97 -6.64 23.06 6.20
CA PRO A 97 -6.35 23.67 4.91
C PRO A 97 -7.19 23.10 3.75
N ALA A 98 -7.41 21.78 3.70
CA ALA A 98 -8.24 21.18 2.67
C ALA A 98 -9.69 21.70 2.71
N TYR A 99 -10.23 21.87 3.92
CA TYR A 99 -11.54 22.48 4.11
C TYR A 99 -11.56 23.96 3.71
N ALA A 100 -10.53 24.71 4.08
CA ALA A 100 -10.42 26.13 3.71
C ALA A 100 -10.36 26.34 2.19
N LEU A 101 -9.72 25.41 1.45
CA LEU A 101 -9.58 25.50 0.00
C LEU A 101 -10.87 25.14 -0.76
N ALA A 102 -11.58 24.09 -0.37
CA ALA A 102 -12.70 23.57 -1.14
C ALA A 102 -13.82 22.95 -0.26
N GLY A 103 -13.91 23.34 1.00
CA GLY A 103 -14.94 22.86 1.91
C GLY A 103 -14.89 21.34 2.10
N ARG A 104 -16.06 20.71 2.21
CA ARG A 104 -16.18 19.24 2.38
C ARG A 104 -15.61 18.47 1.21
N VAL A 105 -15.71 19.02 0.00
CA VAL A 105 -15.14 18.38 -1.22
C VAL A 105 -13.62 18.32 -1.12
N GLY A 106 -12.96 19.36 -0.63
CA GLY A 106 -11.52 19.39 -0.46
C GLY A 106 -11.03 18.26 0.46
N ILE A 107 -11.73 18.03 1.58
CA ILE A 107 -11.41 16.92 2.50
C ILE A 107 -11.64 15.56 1.80
N ALA A 108 -12.76 15.39 1.11
CA ALA A 108 -13.09 14.14 0.44
C ALA A 108 -12.04 13.78 -0.63
N VAL A 109 -11.61 14.77 -1.42
CA VAL A 109 -10.53 14.60 -2.42
C VAL A 109 -9.20 14.28 -1.75
N LEU A 110 -8.86 14.95 -0.65
CA LEU A 110 -7.65 14.66 0.12
C LEU A 110 -7.62 13.19 0.58
N LEU A 111 -8.69 12.69 1.18
CA LEU A 111 -8.77 11.31 1.64
C LEU A 111 -8.72 10.30 0.49
N ALA A 112 -9.40 10.59 -0.62
CA ALA A 112 -9.29 9.76 -1.84
C ALA A 112 -7.86 9.71 -2.37
N ALA A 113 -7.10 10.81 -2.31
CA ALA A 113 -5.69 10.84 -2.68
C ALA A 113 -4.83 9.96 -1.77
N PHE A 114 -5.10 9.92 -0.45
CA PHE A 114 -4.41 9.01 0.48
C PHE A 114 -4.70 7.53 0.17
N HIS A 115 -5.94 7.19 -0.19
CA HIS A 115 -6.27 5.84 -0.64
C HIS A 115 -5.50 5.46 -1.91
N LEU A 116 -5.47 6.34 -2.91
CA LEU A 116 -4.70 6.11 -4.14
C LEU A 116 -3.19 6.00 -3.87
N ALA A 117 -2.66 6.81 -2.95
CA ALA A 117 -1.27 6.73 -2.52
C ALA A 117 -0.98 5.37 -1.86
N ALA A 118 -1.86 4.87 -0.99
CA ALA A 118 -1.72 3.54 -0.39
C ALA A 118 -1.72 2.43 -1.45
N VAL A 119 -2.64 2.50 -2.43
CA VAL A 119 -2.68 1.57 -3.57
C VAL A 119 -1.36 1.61 -4.36
N ALA A 120 -0.85 2.81 -4.66
CA ALA A 120 0.39 2.97 -5.43
C ALA A 120 1.62 2.43 -4.67
N VAL A 121 1.73 2.73 -3.37
CA VAL A 121 2.83 2.25 -2.51
C VAL A 121 2.77 0.74 -2.35
N PHE A 122 1.61 0.17 -2.13
CA PHE A 122 1.45 -1.28 -2.04
C PHE A 122 1.79 -1.98 -3.36
N ALA A 123 1.32 -1.45 -4.51
CA ALA A 123 1.69 -1.95 -5.83
C ALA A 123 3.20 -1.86 -6.10
N TYR A 124 3.87 -0.83 -5.57
CA TYR A 124 5.33 -0.73 -5.61
C TYR A 124 5.98 -1.84 -4.78
N GLY A 125 5.51 -2.08 -3.55
CA GLY A 125 6.02 -3.15 -2.68
C GLY A 125 5.85 -4.55 -3.29
N LEU A 126 4.75 -4.79 -3.99
CA LEU A 126 4.50 -6.06 -4.70
C LEU A 126 5.56 -6.40 -5.77
N ARG A 127 6.41 -5.46 -6.18
CA ARG A 127 7.52 -5.76 -7.12
C ARG A 127 8.50 -6.79 -6.56
N ALA A 128 8.67 -6.81 -5.24
CA ALA A 128 9.55 -7.80 -4.59
C ALA A 128 8.91 -9.19 -4.53
N ALA A 129 7.59 -9.26 -4.27
CA ALA A 129 6.86 -10.52 -4.15
C ALA A 129 6.40 -11.08 -5.51
N LEU A 130 6.16 -10.20 -6.48
CA LEU A 130 5.65 -10.53 -7.82
C LEU A 130 6.51 -9.85 -8.90
N PRO A 131 7.79 -10.25 -9.05
CA PRO A 131 8.73 -9.58 -9.96
C PRO A 131 8.28 -9.65 -11.42
N ASP A 132 7.72 -10.78 -11.85
CA ASP A 132 7.29 -11.03 -13.23
C ASP A 132 5.91 -10.48 -13.56
N ALA A 133 5.14 -10.06 -12.55
CA ALA A 133 3.81 -9.50 -12.79
C ALA A 133 3.92 -8.11 -13.44
N PRO A 134 3.16 -7.82 -14.50
CA PRO A 134 3.15 -6.51 -15.12
C PRO A 134 2.58 -5.45 -14.17
N ARG A 135 3.04 -4.21 -14.32
CA ARG A 135 2.60 -3.09 -13.47
C ARG A 135 1.06 -2.97 -13.35
N PRO A 136 0.26 -3.10 -14.43
CA PRO A 136 -1.21 -3.09 -14.32
C PRO A 136 -1.76 -4.15 -13.38
N ALA A 137 -1.23 -5.38 -13.43
CA ALA A 137 -1.68 -6.47 -12.56
C ALA A 137 -1.38 -6.17 -11.09
N ARG A 138 -0.17 -5.66 -10.78
CA ARG A 138 0.16 -5.25 -9.40
C ARG A 138 -0.75 -4.14 -8.87
N LEU A 139 -1.11 -3.17 -9.73
CA LEU A 139 -2.06 -2.12 -9.35
C LEU A 139 -3.46 -2.68 -9.07
N LEU A 140 -3.95 -3.61 -9.89
CA LEU A 140 -5.25 -4.26 -9.65
C LEU A 140 -5.24 -5.09 -8.36
N VAL A 141 -4.19 -5.89 -8.13
CA VAL A 141 -4.04 -6.65 -6.87
C VAL A 141 -4.02 -5.70 -5.68
N SER A 142 -3.27 -4.61 -5.77
CA SER A 142 -3.21 -3.60 -4.73
C SER A 142 -4.57 -2.96 -4.46
N LEU A 143 -5.32 -2.64 -5.50
CA LEU A 143 -6.68 -2.10 -5.39
C LEU A 143 -7.60 -3.09 -4.67
N VAL A 144 -7.60 -4.36 -5.08
CA VAL A 144 -8.41 -5.42 -4.46
C VAL A 144 -8.05 -5.60 -2.99
N VAL A 145 -6.76 -5.62 -2.64
CA VAL A 145 -6.32 -5.73 -1.24
C VAL A 145 -6.79 -4.53 -0.41
N ASN A 146 -6.71 -3.32 -0.95
CA ASN A 146 -7.22 -2.13 -0.26
C ASN A 146 -8.75 -2.12 -0.10
N LEU A 147 -9.49 -2.78 -1.00
CA LEU A 147 -10.93 -2.95 -0.88
C LEU A 147 -11.32 -4.11 0.06
N ALA A 148 -10.50 -5.14 0.15
CA ALA A 148 -10.79 -6.40 0.85
C ALA A 148 -10.55 -6.36 2.37
N THR A 149 -10.33 -5.20 2.96
CA THR A 149 -9.96 -5.07 4.39
C THR A 149 -11.16 -5.14 5.34
N ALA A 150 -12.40 -5.13 4.83
CA ALA A 150 -13.60 -5.20 5.65
C ALA A 150 -14.06 -6.66 5.85
N VAL A 151 -14.45 -6.99 7.08
CA VAL A 151 -15.08 -8.27 7.41
C VAL A 151 -16.54 -8.02 7.76
N TRP A 152 -17.42 -8.71 7.06
CA TRP A 152 -18.85 -8.71 7.40
C TRP A 152 -19.11 -9.52 8.66
N MET A 153 -19.74 -8.90 9.65
CA MET A 153 -20.12 -9.54 10.92
C MET A 153 -21.61 -9.91 10.89
N PRO A 154 -21.98 -11.19 10.62
CA PRO A 154 -23.39 -11.59 10.46
C PRO A 154 -24.25 -11.30 11.69
N ARG A 155 -23.69 -11.47 12.90
CA ARG A 155 -24.44 -11.25 14.15
C ARG A 155 -24.81 -9.79 14.40
N GLY A 156 -23.99 -8.85 13.93
CA GLY A 156 -24.20 -7.42 14.13
C GLY A 156 -24.88 -6.72 12.96
N GLY A 157 -24.99 -7.37 11.81
CA GLY A 157 -25.51 -6.74 10.59
C GLY A 157 -24.66 -5.58 10.08
N TYR A 158 -23.36 -5.54 10.41
CA TYR A 158 -22.46 -4.45 10.06
C TYR A 158 -21.09 -4.96 9.56
N TRP A 159 -20.39 -4.09 8.85
CA TRP A 159 -19.01 -4.33 8.45
C TRP A 159 -18.06 -4.02 9.60
N TYR A 160 -17.21 -4.99 9.91
CA TYR A 160 -16.26 -4.88 11.02
C TYR A 160 -14.84 -4.62 10.52
N GLN A 161 -14.17 -3.66 11.17
CA GLN A 161 -12.76 -3.45 11.02
C GLN A 161 -12.12 -3.18 12.40
N GLY A 162 -11.47 -4.19 12.95
CA GLY A 162 -10.88 -4.09 14.27
C GLY A 162 -11.91 -4.08 15.40
N THR A 163 -11.63 -3.32 16.46
CA THR A 163 -12.44 -3.29 17.70
C THR A 163 -13.67 -2.40 17.63
N VAL A 164 -13.79 -1.57 16.62
CA VAL A 164 -14.91 -0.64 16.45
C VAL A 164 -15.70 -1.05 15.22
N GLY A 165 -17.00 -1.28 15.40
CA GLY A 165 -17.91 -1.53 14.30
C GLY A 165 -17.91 -0.36 13.32
N GLY A 166 -17.92 -0.68 12.04
CA GLY A 166 -17.91 0.35 11.00
C GLY A 166 -17.32 -0.17 9.70
N THR A 167 -17.26 0.69 8.71
CA THR A 167 -16.62 0.40 7.43
C THR A 167 -15.12 0.51 7.55
N ILE A 168 -14.40 -0.06 6.56
CA ILE A 168 -12.94 0.12 6.40
C ILE A 168 -12.53 1.60 6.36
N TYR A 169 -13.47 2.48 6.05
CA TYR A 169 -13.27 3.92 5.86
C TYR A 169 -13.78 4.75 7.04
N HIS A 170 -14.13 4.10 8.16
CA HIS A 170 -14.62 4.78 9.36
C HIS A 170 -13.56 5.67 10.00
N ASN A 171 -12.30 5.23 10.01
CA ASN A 171 -11.25 5.89 10.77
C ASN A 171 -10.29 6.68 9.86
N THR A 172 -10.47 7.98 9.84
CA THR A 172 -9.70 8.93 9.03
C THR A 172 -8.19 8.85 9.29
N THR A 173 -7.79 8.61 10.53
CA THR A 173 -6.38 8.52 10.89
C THR A 173 -5.70 7.30 10.27
N TYR A 174 -6.41 6.17 10.13
CA TYR A 174 -5.87 4.98 9.45
C TYR A 174 -5.74 5.18 7.95
N ILE A 175 -6.69 5.89 7.33
CA ILE A 175 -6.62 6.21 5.89
C ILE A 175 -5.36 7.01 5.59
N MET A 176 -5.11 8.06 6.37
CA MET A 176 -3.96 8.93 6.18
C MET A 176 -2.64 8.28 6.59
N LEU A 177 -2.65 7.42 7.61
CA LEU A 177 -1.51 6.62 8.05
C LEU A 177 -1.03 5.64 6.97
N ALA A 178 -1.96 4.97 6.26
CA ALA A 178 -1.68 3.79 5.44
C ALA A 178 -0.52 3.95 4.44
N PRO A 179 -0.44 4.99 3.60
CA PRO A 179 0.66 5.12 2.65
C PRO A 179 2.03 5.29 3.34
N PHE A 180 2.09 6.03 4.45
CA PHE A 180 3.33 6.24 5.19
C PHE A 180 3.76 5.01 5.97
N ALA A 181 2.82 4.27 6.57
CA ALA A 181 3.10 2.99 7.22
C ALA A 181 3.67 1.98 6.21
N LEU A 182 3.07 1.88 5.03
CA LEU A 182 3.58 1.02 3.97
C LEU A 182 4.98 1.44 3.51
N LEU A 183 5.24 2.74 3.35
CA LEU A 183 6.58 3.24 3.00
C LEU A 183 7.60 2.96 4.12
N ALA A 184 7.22 3.15 5.38
CA ALA A 184 8.07 2.83 6.53
C ALA A 184 8.42 1.34 6.57
N MET A 185 7.45 0.45 6.32
CA MET A 185 7.70 -0.99 6.23
C MET A 185 8.63 -1.34 5.07
N LEU A 186 8.44 -0.75 3.89
CA LEU A 186 9.33 -0.97 2.75
C LEU A 186 10.76 -0.46 3.02
N ALA A 187 10.90 0.68 3.71
CA ALA A 187 12.18 1.19 4.14
C ALA A 187 12.83 0.28 5.19
N PHE A 188 12.05 -0.20 6.17
CA PHE A 188 12.50 -1.19 7.15
C PHE A 188 13.07 -2.45 6.49
N TYR A 189 12.37 -3.02 5.51
CA TYR A 189 12.85 -4.18 4.75
C TYR A 189 14.18 -3.94 4.03
N ARG A 190 14.50 -2.69 3.68
CA ARG A 190 15.79 -2.33 3.07
C ARG A 190 16.89 -2.18 4.10
N VAL A 191 16.57 -1.64 5.27
CA VAL A 191 17.52 -1.39 6.35
C VAL A 191 17.87 -2.69 7.09
N TRP A 192 16.89 -3.54 7.35
CA TRP A 192 17.05 -4.74 8.16
C TRP A 192 18.22 -5.65 7.75
N PRO A 193 18.45 -5.98 6.46
CA PRO A 193 19.61 -6.77 6.06
C PRO A 193 20.95 -6.10 6.35
N THR A 194 21.04 -4.77 6.27
CA THR A 194 22.29 -4.02 6.47
C THR A 194 22.71 -3.94 7.95
N MET A 195 21.78 -4.20 8.86
CA MET A 195 22.02 -4.17 10.29
C MET A 195 23.13 -5.14 10.72
N ARG A 196 23.31 -6.25 10.00
CA ARG A 196 24.26 -7.31 10.36
C ARG A 196 25.72 -7.02 9.99
N ASP A 197 25.94 -6.19 8.99
CA ASP A 197 27.28 -5.88 8.49
C ASP A 197 27.62 -4.43 8.80
N ASP A 198 27.15 -3.52 7.97
CA ASP A 198 27.33 -2.08 8.12
C ASP A 198 25.98 -1.37 7.90
N LEU A 199 25.44 -0.79 8.96
CA LEU A 199 24.12 -0.16 8.93
C LEU A 199 24.10 0.99 7.92
N ASP A 200 23.27 0.86 6.88
CA ASP A 200 23.03 1.96 5.94
C ASP A 200 22.29 3.11 6.65
N LEU A 201 23.05 4.08 7.15
CA LEU A 201 22.52 5.23 7.89
C LEU A 201 21.57 6.10 7.06
N ARG A 202 21.70 6.13 5.73
CA ARG A 202 20.78 6.89 4.86
C ARG A 202 19.43 6.19 4.79
N ALA A 203 19.45 4.88 4.52
CA ALA A 203 18.23 4.09 4.51
C ALA A 203 17.56 4.07 5.89
N TYR A 204 18.33 3.99 6.97
CA TYR A 204 17.86 4.10 8.35
C TYR A 204 17.19 5.45 8.62
N ALA A 205 17.81 6.57 8.24
CA ALA A 205 17.21 7.89 8.39
C ALA A 205 15.87 8.03 7.65
N VAL A 206 15.80 7.52 6.41
CA VAL A 206 14.54 7.49 5.64
C VAL A 206 13.47 6.67 6.37
N TYR A 207 13.83 5.49 6.87
CA TYR A 207 12.93 4.64 7.63
C TYR A 207 12.40 5.36 8.88
N THR A 208 13.30 5.95 9.69
CA THR A 208 12.93 6.67 10.93
C THR A 208 12.01 7.86 10.65
N VAL A 209 12.31 8.66 9.62
CA VAL A 209 11.45 9.78 9.21
C VAL A 209 10.07 9.28 8.79
N LEU A 210 9.99 8.24 7.97
CA LEU A 210 8.71 7.68 7.52
C LEU A 210 7.92 7.08 8.68
N LEU A 211 8.57 6.39 9.62
CA LEU A 211 7.93 5.85 10.82
C LEU A 211 7.39 6.98 11.71
N THR A 212 8.18 8.04 11.92
CA THR A 212 7.76 9.23 12.69
C THR A 212 6.56 9.91 12.05
N VAL A 213 6.59 10.14 10.73
CA VAL A 213 5.46 10.71 9.99
C VAL A 213 4.23 9.82 10.11
N ALA A 214 4.37 8.51 9.90
CA ALA A 214 3.27 7.58 10.05
C ALA A 214 2.68 7.60 11.46
N THR A 215 3.52 7.57 12.50
CA THR A 215 3.11 7.60 13.91
C THR A 215 2.41 8.91 14.28
N SER A 216 2.78 10.03 13.65
CA SER A 216 2.13 11.33 13.88
C SER A 216 0.67 11.38 13.41
N PHE A 217 0.28 10.55 12.45
CA PHE A 217 -1.13 10.37 12.09
C PHE A 217 -1.85 9.52 13.13
N LYS A 218 -1.23 8.45 13.62
CA LYS A 218 -1.82 7.57 14.62
C LYS A 218 -0.75 6.79 15.39
N ALA A 219 -0.68 7.01 16.70
CA ALA A 219 0.28 6.34 17.57
C ALA A 219 0.10 4.81 17.66
N SER A 220 -1.08 4.27 17.30
CA SER A 220 -1.31 2.81 17.32
C SER A 220 -0.36 2.04 16.42
N LEU A 221 0.26 2.66 15.42
CA LEU A 221 1.28 2.02 14.59
C LEU A 221 2.48 1.61 15.45
N ILE A 222 3.01 2.52 16.28
CA ILE A 222 4.18 2.22 17.11
C ILE A 222 3.86 1.17 18.18
N PHE A 223 2.63 1.18 18.73
CA PHE A 223 2.19 0.16 19.70
C PHE A 223 2.13 -1.25 19.11
N ALA A 224 1.88 -1.38 17.81
CA ALA A 224 1.93 -2.68 17.13
C ALA A 224 3.36 -3.01 16.65
N PHE A 225 4.08 -2.03 16.12
CA PHE A 225 5.37 -2.22 15.49
C PHE A 225 6.51 -2.42 16.50
N ALA A 226 6.55 -1.64 17.59
CA ALA A 226 7.65 -1.69 18.55
C ALA A 226 7.78 -3.08 19.24
N PRO A 227 6.69 -3.74 19.71
CA PRO A 227 6.81 -5.10 20.24
C PRO A 227 7.30 -6.11 19.18
N ALA A 228 6.83 -5.99 17.94
CA ALA A 228 7.28 -6.86 16.84
C ALA A 228 8.77 -6.64 16.53
N LEU A 229 9.22 -5.40 16.46
CA LEU A 229 10.63 -5.04 16.31
C LEU A 229 11.47 -5.61 17.46
N LEU A 230 11.01 -5.43 18.70
CA LEU A 230 11.71 -5.95 19.88
C LEU A 230 11.91 -7.48 19.80
N VAL A 231 10.88 -8.23 19.40
CA VAL A 231 10.99 -9.68 19.20
C VAL A 231 12.03 -10.02 18.13
N LEU A 232 12.04 -9.28 17.02
CA LEU A 232 13.03 -9.47 15.95
C LEU A 232 14.45 -9.16 16.42
N LEU A 233 14.65 -8.08 17.19
CA LEU A 233 15.96 -7.70 17.74
C LEU A 233 16.45 -8.73 18.75
N ILE A 234 15.61 -9.23 19.66
CA ILE A 234 15.96 -10.30 20.60
C ILE A 234 16.35 -11.58 19.84
N ALA A 235 15.59 -11.95 18.82
CA ALA A 235 15.90 -13.13 18.02
C ALA A 235 17.24 -12.99 17.28
N ASP A 236 17.54 -11.80 16.72
CA ASP A 236 18.83 -11.55 16.07
C ASP A 236 19.98 -11.52 17.08
N PHE A 237 19.80 -10.87 18.23
CA PHE A 237 20.76 -10.85 19.34
C PHE A 237 21.18 -12.26 19.78
N VAL A 238 20.21 -13.14 20.04
CA VAL A 238 20.47 -14.52 20.43
C VAL A 238 21.18 -15.27 19.30
N ARG A 239 20.70 -15.13 18.06
CA ARG A 239 21.25 -15.82 16.89
C ARG A 239 22.68 -15.41 16.59
N THR A 240 22.99 -14.13 16.71
CA THR A 240 24.30 -13.55 16.38
C THR A 240 25.26 -13.53 17.58
N ARG A 241 24.79 -13.94 18.78
CA ARG A 241 25.52 -13.85 20.03
C ARG A 241 26.02 -12.42 20.30
N ALA A 242 25.13 -11.44 20.16
CA ALA A 242 25.38 -10.03 20.40
C ALA A 242 26.45 -9.37 19.47
N LYS A 243 26.82 -10.00 18.36
CA LYS A 243 27.83 -9.42 17.45
C LYS A 243 27.41 -8.07 16.87
N ASN A 244 26.09 -7.86 16.72
CA ASN A 244 25.50 -6.68 16.09
C ASN A 244 24.89 -5.70 17.11
N LEU A 245 25.21 -5.83 18.40
CA LEU A 245 24.55 -5.10 19.49
C LEU A 245 24.45 -3.59 19.24
N LYS A 246 25.51 -2.95 18.70
CA LYS A 246 25.48 -1.53 18.38
C LYS A 246 24.35 -1.16 17.41
N ASN A 247 24.24 -1.91 16.32
CA ASN A 247 23.25 -1.65 15.29
C ASN A 247 21.84 -2.02 15.77
N GLU A 248 21.71 -3.06 16.61
CA GLU A 248 20.44 -3.44 17.26
C GLU A 248 19.93 -2.34 18.18
N ILE A 249 20.81 -1.71 18.99
CA ILE A 249 20.45 -0.56 19.82
C ILE A 249 20.00 0.62 18.96
N ILE A 250 20.74 0.95 17.88
CA ILE A 250 20.34 2.03 16.96
C ILE A 250 18.95 1.76 16.37
N MET A 251 18.69 0.53 15.92
CA MET A 251 17.37 0.16 15.39
C MET A 251 16.26 0.20 16.44
N GLY A 252 16.56 -0.14 17.68
CA GLY A 252 15.60 -0.08 18.79
C GLY A 252 15.27 1.35 19.25
N CYS A 253 16.09 2.33 18.88
CA CYS A 253 15.89 3.75 19.19
C CYS A 253 15.10 4.53 18.10
N SER A 254 14.60 3.85 17.05
CA SER A 254 13.85 4.47 15.95
C SER A 254 12.31 4.69 16.26
#